data_030710eae7e8c00f299cf65fda7b7f4a
#
_entry.id   030710eae7e8c00f299cf65fda7b7f4a
#
_cell.length_a   1.000
_cell.length_b   1.000
_cell.length_c   1.000
_cell.angle_alpha   90.00
_cell.angle_beta   90.00
_cell.angle_gamma   90.00
#
_symmetry.space_group_name_H-M   'P 1'
#
loop_
_entity.id
_entity.type
_entity.pdbx_description
1 polymer ?
#
loop_
_entity_poly.entity_id
_entity_poly.type
_entity_poly.pdbx_seq_one_letter_code
_entity_poly.pdbx_strand_id
1 'polypeptide(L)'
;MTTMQVRTFLKVAPVLPGTTSVLLRGAHGIGKSQVVRQVARHFGLEVIDRRLSQMSEGDMIGLPSTDGEVTRFNPPEWYKEACTLPRCLFLDELNRATPEVMQAAFQIVLDRELNGWKLHQDTRVFAAINTGGTYTVNEMDPALLDRFWAVDLTPDVQDWLTWAKESGAIHENVVSFIAGNDKWLDPPKGGDPGAVSPSRRSWERLSYALSLAGVADTPDAALFYPLCLGYVGTEATIAFHGYVKTIDAQVTGEEIIEQFDAVKKKIDRLGQEKLNIAIEKMADYVTKNLTTLNENQGKNLRAFMQHLPAELRVSAWSKLTAGGVEKLELAKSVHKWCVEGILNVFGIDKGDKGVGQAPLVQKKSKK
;
A
#
# COMPACT_ATOMS: atom_id res chain seq x y z
N MET A 1 -23.96 5.65 -19.55
CA MET A 1 -22.55 5.26 -19.35
C MET A 1 -22.48 4.44 -18.07
N THR A 2 -21.86 3.28 -18.10
CA THR A 2 -21.86 2.35 -16.96
C THR A 2 -20.67 2.65 -16.07
N THR A 3 -20.89 3.41 -15.00
CA THR A 3 -19.88 3.65 -13.97
C THR A 3 -19.75 2.44 -13.04
N MET A 4 -18.53 2.02 -12.76
CA MET A 4 -18.26 0.84 -11.93
C MET A 4 -17.13 1.11 -10.93
N GLN A 5 -17.31 0.72 -9.69
CA GLN A 5 -16.26 0.75 -8.68
C GLN A 5 -15.21 -0.33 -8.95
N VAL A 6 -13.97 -0.07 -8.58
CA VAL A 6 -12.83 -0.99 -8.80
C VAL A 6 -13.11 -2.38 -8.22
N ARG A 7 -13.61 -2.46 -6.98
CA ARG A 7 -13.96 -3.74 -6.33
C ARG A 7 -15.01 -4.55 -7.09
N THR A 8 -15.97 -3.89 -7.76
CA THR A 8 -16.98 -4.56 -8.59
C THR A 8 -16.34 -5.05 -9.88
N PHE A 9 -15.51 -4.21 -10.52
CA PHE A 9 -14.76 -4.60 -11.71
C PHE A 9 -13.89 -5.85 -11.48
N LEU A 10 -13.18 -5.91 -10.36
CA LEU A 10 -12.33 -7.06 -10.01
C LEU A 10 -13.12 -8.37 -9.82
N LYS A 11 -14.43 -8.29 -9.55
CA LYS A 11 -15.32 -9.46 -9.49
C LYS A 11 -15.88 -9.82 -10.86
N VAL A 12 -16.14 -8.84 -11.72
CA VAL A 12 -16.75 -9.03 -13.04
C VAL A 12 -15.71 -9.44 -14.08
N ALA A 13 -14.54 -8.80 -14.12
CA ALA A 13 -13.52 -9.09 -15.12
C ALA A 13 -13.09 -10.57 -15.20
N PRO A 14 -12.98 -11.34 -14.10
CA PRO A 14 -12.68 -12.76 -14.15
C PRO A 14 -13.72 -13.64 -14.81
N VAL A 15 -14.99 -13.23 -14.81
CA VAL A 15 -16.09 -14.04 -15.41
C VAL A 15 -16.38 -13.69 -16.86
N LEU A 16 -15.72 -12.66 -17.41
CA LEU A 16 -15.82 -12.34 -18.83
C LEU A 16 -15.14 -13.43 -19.68
N PRO A 17 -15.68 -13.78 -20.86
CA PRO A 17 -15.00 -14.66 -21.80
C PRO A 17 -13.57 -14.20 -22.10
N GLY A 18 -12.61 -15.13 -22.24
CA GLY A 18 -11.20 -14.79 -22.51
C GLY A 18 -10.97 -14.00 -23.79
N THR A 19 -11.88 -14.14 -24.75
CA THR A 19 -11.88 -13.42 -26.04
C THR A 19 -12.43 -12.00 -25.96
N THR A 20 -13.08 -11.64 -24.84
CA THR A 20 -13.66 -10.27 -24.68
C THR A 20 -12.53 -9.26 -24.46
N SER A 21 -12.44 -8.28 -25.34
CA SER A 21 -11.58 -7.11 -25.17
C SER A 21 -12.22 -6.13 -24.19
N VAL A 22 -11.48 -5.69 -23.18
CA VAL A 22 -11.97 -4.83 -22.10
C VAL A 22 -11.41 -3.43 -22.23
N LEU A 23 -12.27 -2.39 -22.22
CA LEU A 23 -11.87 -0.98 -22.23
C LEU A 23 -12.13 -0.32 -20.87
N LEU A 24 -11.05 0.11 -20.22
CA LEU A 24 -11.11 0.87 -18.98
C LEU A 24 -11.05 2.37 -19.28
N ARG A 25 -12.09 3.09 -18.90
CA ARG A 25 -12.16 4.54 -19.05
C ARG A 25 -12.09 5.21 -17.68
N GLY A 26 -11.41 6.35 -17.60
CA GLY A 26 -11.33 7.11 -16.34
C GLY A 26 -10.18 8.09 -16.28
N ALA A 27 -10.16 8.96 -15.28
CA ALA A 27 -9.14 9.98 -15.10
C ALA A 27 -7.71 9.40 -15.00
N HIS A 28 -6.71 10.24 -15.25
CA HIS A 28 -5.32 9.85 -15.06
C HIS A 28 -5.04 9.56 -13.57
N GLY A 29 -4.23 8.53 -13.31
CA GLY A 29 -3.76 8.23 -11.96
C GLY A 29 -4.71 7.44 -11.05
N ILE A 30 -5.92 7.06 -11.52
CA ILE A 30 -6.91 6.31 -10.73
C ILE A 30 -6.58 4.82 -10.52
N GLY A 31 -5.47 4.33 -11.08
CA GLY A 31 -5.03 2.95 -10.88
C GLY A 31 -5.46 1.95 -11.97
N LYS A 32 -5.87 2.39 -13.19
CA LYS A 32 -6.27 1.49 -14.28
C LYS A 32 -5.25 0.37 -14.55
N SER A 33 -3.98 0.70 -14.70
CA SER A 33 -2.91 -0.28 -14.93
C SER A 33 -2.76 -1.26 -13.76
N GLN A 34 -2.95 -0.79 -12.52
CA GLN A 34 -2.88 -1.63 -11.32
C GLN A 34 -4.03 -2.63 -11.27
N VAL A 35 -5.22 -2.19 -11.65
CA VAL A 35 -6.42 -3.04 -11.74
C VAL A 35 -6.22 -4.14 -12.79
N VAL A 36 -5.65 -3.82 -13.97
CA VAL A 36 -5.32 -4.84 -14.98
C VAL A 36 -4.31 -5.84 -14.47
N ARG A 37 -3.26 -5.40 -13.74
CA ARG A 37 -2.28 -6.29 -13.13
C ARG A 37 -2.90 -7.22 -12.06
N GLN A 38 -3.90 -6.76 -11.31
CA GLN A 38 -4.63 -7.60 -10.34
C GLN A 38 -5.44 -8.68 -11.05
N VAL A 39 -6.15 -8.32 -12.13
CA VAL A 39 -6.89 -9.31 -12.95
C VAL A 39 -5.93 -10.32 -13.60
N ALA A 40 -4.81 -9.85 -14.15
CA ALA A 40 -3.79 -10.74 -14.74
C ALA A 40 -3.24 -11.74 -13.73
N ARG A 41 -2.95 -11.30 -12.50
CA ARG A 41 -2.52 -12.19 -11.40
C ARG A 41 -3.57 -13.26 -11.07
N HIS A 42 -4.85 -12.91 -11.09
CA HIS A 42 -5.93 -13.87 -10.85
C HIS A 42 -5.88 -15.05 -11.85
N PHE A 43 -5.46 -14.80 -13.08
CA PHE A 43 -5.32 -15.82 -14.13
C PHE A 43 -3.91 -16.41 -14.25
N GLY A 44 -2.95 -15.95 -13.43
CA GLY A 44 -1.55 -16.36 -13.56
C GLY A 44 -0.89 -15.87 -14.85
N LEU A 45 -1.39 -14.79 -15.46
CA LEU A 45 -0.89 -14.24 -16.72
C LEU A 45 0.15 -13.13 -16.45
N GLU A 46 1.25 -13.15 -17.21
CA GLU A 46 2.18 -12.03 -17.28
C GLU A 46 1.59 -10.91 -18.12
N VAL A 47 1.87 -9.64 -17.71
CA VAL A 47 1.32 -8.45 -18.37
C VAL A 47 2.32 -7.89 -19.37
N ILE A 48 1.92 -7.80 -20.62
CA ILE A 48 2.61 -7.02 -21.66
C ILE A 48 1.94 -5.63 -21.68
N ASP A 49 2.62 -4.64 -21.10
CA ASP A 49 2.12 -3.26 -20.94
C ASP A 49 2.69 -2.39 -22.07
N ARG A 50 1.82 -1.85 -22.93
CA ARG A 50 2.20 -0.98 -24.04
C ARG A 50 1.45 0.35 -23.99
N ARG A 51 2.21 1.44 -23.93
CA ARG A 51 1.69 2.80 -23.99
C ARG A 51 1.64 3.26 -25.44
N LEU A 52 0.47 3.22 -26.01
CA LEU A 52 0.28 3.49 -27.43
C LEU A 52 0.61 4.94 -27.82
N SER A 53 0.46 5.88 -26.89
CA SER A 53 0.87 7.28 -27.07
C SER A 53 2.38 7.48 -27.31
N GLN A 54 3.21 6.47 -26.99
CA GLN A 54 4.66 6.51 -27.10
C GLN A 54 5.19 5.57 -28.20
N MET A 55 4.29 4.94 -28.96
CA MET A 55 4.65 3.99 -30.01
C MET A 55 4.55 4.63 -31.39
N SER A 56 5.51 4.29 -32.25
CA SER A 56 5.44 4.52 -33.69
C SER A 56 4.68 3.37 -34.36
N GLU A 57 4.33 3.57 -35.63
CA GLU A 57 3.72 2.52 -36.46
C GLU A 57 4.61 1.27 -36.51
N GLY A 58 5.92 1.40 -36.71
CA GLY A 58 6.86 0.27 -36.74
C GLY A 58 6.96 -0.48 -35.42
N ASP A 59 6.83 0.23 -34.27
CA ASP A 59 6.79 -0.40 -32.94
C ASP A 59 5.52 -1.24 -32.75
N MET A 60 4.44 -0.88 -33.44
CA MET A 60 3.15 -1.55 -33.34
C MET A 60 3.03 -2.71 -34.33
N ILE A 61 3.25 -2.47 -35.63
CA ILE A 61 2.99 -3.47 -36.68
C ILE A 61 4.21 -4.30 -37.05
N GLY A 62 5.42 -3.90 -36.59
CA GLY A 62 6.68 -4.52 -36.96
C GLY A 62 7.23 -4.02 -38.28
N LEU A 63 8.25 -4.71 -38.78
CA LEU A 63 8.94 -4.31 -39.97
C LEU A 63 8.67 -5.28 -41.15
N PRO A 64 8.45 -4.75 -42.36
CA PRO A 64 8.27 -5.60 -43.54
C PRO A 64 9.56 -6.32 -43.91
N SER A 65 9.44 -7.53 -44.39
CA SER A 65 10.49 -8.30 -45.05
C SER A 65 9.97 -8.88 -46.35
N THR A 66 10.83 -9.01 -47.34
CA THR A 66 10.51 -9.63 -48.61
C THR A 66 10.84 -11.12 -48.60
N ASP A 67 9.88 -11.96 -49.00
CA ASP A 67 10.04 -13.39 -49.17
C ASP A 67 9.58 -13.72 -50.58
N GLY A 68 10.55 -13.73 -51.53
CA GLY A 68 10.25 -13.82 -52.95
C GLY A 68 9.45 -12.61 -53.45
N GLU A 69 8.27 -12.84 -54.00
CA GLU A 69 7.35 -11.81 -54.51
C GLU A 69 6.38 -11.25 -53.47
N VAL A 70 6.44 -11.74 -52.21
CA VAL A 70 5.52 -11.42 -51.18
C VAL A 70 6.19 -10.60 -50.07
N THR A 71 5.52 -9.55 -49.61
CA THR A 71 5.93 -8.82 -48.40
C THR A 71 5.27 -9.47 -47.18
N ARG A 72 6.04 -9.78 -46.15
CA ARG A 72 5.59 -10.25 -44.84
C ARG A 72 6.01 -9.27 -43.79
N PHE A 73 5.20 -9.14 -42.70
CA PHE A 73 5.57 -8.36 -41.54
C PHE A 73 6.15 -9.25 -40.45
N ASN A 74 7.33 -8.88 -39.97
CA ASN A 74 7.91 -9.47 -38.78
C ASN A 74 7.34 -8.76 -37.55
N PRO A 75 6.60 -9.45 -36.68
CA PRO A 75 5.95 -8.81 -35.55
C PRO A 75 7.00 -8.32 -34.55
N PRO A 76 6.74 -7.26 -33.81
CA PRO A 76 7.56 -6.89 -32.65
C PRO A 76 7.61 -8.05 -31.64
N GLU A 77 8.71 -8.14 -30.89
CA GLU A 77 8.94 -9.21 -29.90
C GLU A 77 7.75 -9.36 -28.94
N TRP A 78 7.27 -8.23 -28.40
CA TRP A 78 6.15 -8.22 -27.46
C TRP A 78 4.86 -8.82 -28.02
N TYR A 79 4.60 -8.60 -29.32
CA TYR A 79 3.40 -9.14 -29.96
C TYR A 79 3.57 -10.63 -30.30
N LYS A 80 4.75 -11.01 -30.79
CA LYS A 80 5.10 -12.42 -31.00
C LYS A 80 4.98 -13.23 -29.73
N GLU A 81 5.39 -12.66 -28.60
CA GLU A 81 5.24 -13.29 -27.29
C GLU A 81 3.74 -13.53 -26.95
N ALA A 82 2.88 -12.53 -27.16
CA ALA A 82 1.42 -12.64 -26.95
C ALA A 82 0.73 -13.61 -27.92
N CYS A 83 1.38 -13.94 -29.07
CA CYS A 83 0.90 -14.96 -30.02
C CYS A 83 1.31 -16.36 -29.61
N THR A 84 2.45 -16.53 -28.95
CA THR A 84 3.02 -17.84 -28.62
C THR A 84 2.69 -18.32 -27.22
N LEU A 85 2.47 -17.40 -26.30
CA LEU A 85 2.21 -17.68 -24.88
C LEU A 85 0.95 -16.97 -24.42
N PRO A 86 0.21 -17.54 -23.45
CA PRO A 86 -0.91 -16.84 -22.83
C PRO A 86 -0.39 -15.61 -22.05
N ARG A 87 -0.90 -14.44 -22.40
CA ARG A 87 -0.49 -13.15 -21.80
C ARG A 87 -1.70 -12.30 -21.49
N CYS A 88 -1.50 -11.29 -20.65
CA CYS A 88 -2.42 -10.17 -20.50
C CYS A 88 -1.85 -8.98 -21.29
N LEU A 89 -2.38 -8.77 -22.49
CA LEU A 89 -1.98 -7.62 -23.31
C LEU A 89 -2.74 -6.38 -22.84
N PHE A 90 -1.99 -5.36 -22.40
CA PHE A 90 -2.53 -4.09 -21.92
C PHE A 90 -2.10 -2.93 -22.83
N LEU A 91 -3.08 -2.37 -23.55
CA LEU A 91 -2.92 -1.26 -24.48
C LEU A 91 -3.35 0.05 -23.79
N ASP A 92 -2.37 0.72 -23.12
CA ASP A 92 -2.64 1.95 -22.37
C ASP A 92 -2.59 3.19 -23.25
N GLU A 93 -3.33 4.22 -22.85
CA GLU A 93 -3.42 5.52 -23.54
C GLU A 93 -3.88 5.41 -25.01
N LEU A 94 -4.80 4.49 -25.31
CA LEU A 94 -5.29 4.21 -26.67
C LEU A 94 -5.79 5.47 -27.39
N ASN A 95 -6.50 6.38 -26.72
CA ASN A 95 -7.02 7.61 -27.31
C ASN A 95 -5.98 8.73 -27.50
N ARG A 96 -4.70 8.45 -27.19
CA ARG A 96 -3.57 9.36 -27.40
C ARG A 96 -2.59 8.85 -28.46
N ALA A 97 -2.86 7.67 -29.00
CA ALA A 97 -2.10 7.10 -30.09
C ALA A 97 -2.27 7.87 -31.39
N THR A 98 -1.29 7.75 -32.29
CA THR A 98 -1.48 8.23 -33.67
C THR A 98 -2.56 7.40 -34.37
N PRO A 99 -3.21 7.91 -35.44
CA PRO A 99 -4.24 7.17 -36.15
C PRO A 99 -3.78 5.79 -36.64
N GLU A 100 -2.55 5.68 -37.11
CA GLU A 100 -1.95 4.43 -37.63
C GLU A 100 -1.79 3.38 -36.52
N VAL A 101 -1.24 3.79 -35.36
CA VAL A 101 -1.10 2.93 -34.17
C VAL A 101 -2.48 2.52 -33.65
N MET A 102 -3.45 3.44 -33.67
CA MET A 102 -4.81 3.16 -33.25
C MET A 102 -5.49 2.13 -34.17
N GLN A 103 -5.33 2.24 -35.48
CA GLN A 103 -5.88 1.26 -36.44
C GLN A 103 -5.30 -0.14 -36.23
N ALA A 104 -3.99 -0.26 -35.99
CA ALA A 104 -3.38 -1.55 -35.66
C ALA A 104 -3.90 -2.13 -34.33
N ALA A 105 -4.09 -1.28 -33.31
CA ALA A 105 -4.71 -1.70 -32.05
C ALA A 105 -6.15 -2.20 -32.26
N PHE A 106 -6.90 -1.60 -33.19
CA PHE A 106 -8.25 -2.03 -33.54
C PHE A 106 -8.26 -3.44 -34.14
N GLN A 107 -7.32 -3.76 -35.02
CA GLN A 107 -7.22 -5.11 -35.56
C GLN A 107 -6.97 -6.14 -34.46
N ILE A 108 -6.06 -5.84 -33.52
CA ILE A 108 -5.80 -6.71 -32.37
C ILE A 108 -7.05 -6.92 -31.51
N VAL A 109 -7.77 -5.84 -31.23
CA VAL A 109 -8.97 -5.89 -30.38
C VAL A 109 -10.11 -6.65 -31.04
N LEU A 110 -10.29 -6.46 -32.36
CA LEU A 110 -11.39 -6.99 -33.14
C LEU A 110 -11.14 -8.45 -33.56
N ASP A 111 -10.02 -8.66 -34.27
CA ASP A 111 -9.74 -9.89 -34.96
C ASP A 111 -8.81 -10.82 -34.13
N ARG A 112 -8.28 -10.31 -33.02
CA ARG A 112 -7.24 -10.98 -32.22
C ARG A 112 -6.03 -11.38 -33.07
N GLU A 113 -5.77 -10.56 -34.08
CA GLU A 113 -4.74 -10.79 -35.08
C GLU A 113 -4.11 -9.46 -35.48
N LEU A 114 -2.86 -9.46 -35.91
CA LEU A 114 -2.17 -8.33 -36.54
C LEU A 114 -1.27 -8.87 -37.65
N ASN A 115 -1.49 -8.42 -38.89
CA ASN A 115 -0.68 -8.79 -40.05
C ASN A 115 -0.43 -10.30 -40.21
N GLY A 116 -1.47 -11.12 -39.98
CA GLY A 116 -1.41 -12.59 -40.08
C GLY A 116 -0.94 -13.31 -38.80
N TRP A 117 -0.55 -12.57 -37.76
CA TRP A 117 -0.14 -13.13 -36.47
C TRP A 117 -1.29 -13.12 -35.47
N LYS A 118 -1.79 -14.32 -35.12
CA LYS A 118 -2.91 -14.50 -34.21
C LYS A 118 -2.45 -14.57 -32.77
N LEU A 119 -3.15 -13.86 -31.87
CA LEU A 119 -2.94 -13.97 -30.43
C LEU A 119 -3.20 -15.40 -29.95
N HIS A 120 -2.44 -15.82 -28.95
CA HIS A 120 -2.73 -17.07 -28.25
C HIS A 120 -4.19 -17.06 -27.75
N GLN A 121 -4.88 -18.19 -27.84
CA GLN A 121 -6.30 -18.29 -27.49
C GLN A 121 -6.63 -17.80 -26.08
N ASP A 122 -5.73 -18.04 -25.11
CA ASP A 122 -5.90 -17.66 -23.72
C ASP A 122 -5.32 -16.25 -23.40
N THR A 123 -4.76 -15.55 -24.38
CA THR A 123 -4.33 -14.17 -24.21
C THR A 123 -5.53 -13.27 -24.01
N ARG A 124 -5.54 -12.48 -22.92
CA ARG A 124 -6.58 -11.49 -22.63
C ARG A 124 -6.15 -10.11 -23.06
N VAL A 125 -7.08 -9.33 -23.65
CA VAL A 125 -6.82 -7.97 -24.13
C VAL A 125 -7.53 -6.96 -23.25
N PHE A 126 -6.77 -6.02 -22.70
CA PHE A 126 -7.26 -4.85 -22.00
C PHE A 126 -6.75 -3.60 -22.70
N ALA A 127 -7.60 -2.59 -22.79
CA ALA A 127 -7.20 -1.26 -23.23
C ALA A 127 -7.60 -0.22 -22.18
N ALA A 128 -6.90 0.93 -22.17
CA ALA A 128 -7.28 2.04 -21.31
C ALA A 128 -7.27 3.37 -22.07
N ILE A 129 -8.22 4.21 -21.72
CA ILE A 129 -8.28 5.61 -22.16
C ILE A 129 -8.37 6.55 -20.95
N ASN A 130 -7.80 7.73 -21.10
CA ASN A 130 -7.94 8.79 -20.13
C ASN A 130 -9.14 9.68 -20.51
N THR A 131 -10.06 9.85 -19.55
CA THR A 131 -11.22 10.72 -19.67
C THR A 131 -11.01 11.95 -18.79
N GLY A 132 -11.31 13.14 -19.34
CA GLY A 132 -11.11 14.41 -18.62
C GLY A 132 -9.65 14.88 -18.64
N GLY A 133 -9.42 16.10 -19.05
CA GLY A 133 -8.10 16.75 -19.09
C GLY A 133 -7.99 17.75 -20.23
N THR A 134 -7.06 18.67 -20.13
CA THR A 134 -6.74 19.72 -21.12
C THR A 134 -5.96 19.22 -22.33
N TYR A 135 -5.74 17.90 -22.43
CA TYR A 135 -4.98 17.31 -23.53
C TYR A 135 -5.87 17.00 -24.72
N THR A 136 -5.35 17.19 -25.93
CA THR A 136 -5.97 16.73 -27.16
C THR A 136 -6.09 15.21 -27.12
N VAL A 137 -7.31 14.72 -27.02
CA VAL A 137 -7.63 13.29 -27.09
C VAL A 137 -8.44 13.07 -28.38
N ASN A 138 -8.11 12.04 -29.13
CA ASN A 138 -8.91 11.64 -30.25
C ASN A 138 -10.25 11.09 -29.75
N GLU A 139 -11.34 11.54 -30.31
CA GLU A 139 -12.65 10.92 -30.08
C GLU A 139 -12.59 9.49 -30.61
N MET A 140 -13.07 8.56 -29.81
CA MET A 140 -13.11 7.16 -30.23
C MET A 140 -14.30 6.92 -31.13
N ASP A 141 -14.06 6.29 -32.26
CA ASP A 141 -15.10 5.86 -33.18
C ASP A 141 -16.14 4.98 -32.43
N PRO A 142 -17.44 5.28 -32.54
CA PRO A 142 -18.50 4.46 -31.97
C PRO A 142 -18.43 2.97 -32.37
N ALA A 143 -18.02 2.69 -33.60
CA ALA A 143 -17.85 1.33 -34.10
C ALA A 143 -16.73 0.58 -33.38
N LEU A 144 -15.70 1.28 -32.90
CA LEU A 144 -14.66 0.70 -32.08
C LEU A 144 -15.15 0.43 -30.64
N LEU A 145 -15.92 1.38 -30.09
CA LEU A 145 -16.46 1.22 -28.72
C LEU A 145 -17.36 -0.01 -28.60
N ASP A 146 -18.11 -0.33 -29.65
CA ASP A 146 -19.00 -1.49 -29.73
C ASP A 146 -18.24 -2.84 -29.63
N ARG A 147 -16.96 -2.83 -29.91
CA ARG A 147 -16.10 -4.03 -29.87
C ARG A 147 -15.48 -4.31 -28.51
N PHE A 148 -15.64 -3.40 -27.58
CA PHE A 148 -15.18 -3.53 -26.22
C PHE A 148 -16.32 -3.77 -25.23
N TRP A 149 -16.06 -4.57 -24.26
CA TRP A 149 -16.76 -4.41 -23.01
C TRP A 149 -16.17 -3.19 -22.27
N ALA A 150 -16.86 -2.05 -22.38
CA ALA A 150 -16.35 -0.76 -21.92
C ALA A 150 -16.94 -0.38 -20.56
N VAL A 151 -16.10 0.10 -19.65
CA VAL A 151 -16.51 0.51 -18.31
C VAL A 151 -15.80 1.79 -17.88
N ASP A 152 -16.57 2.72 -17.28
CA ASP A 152 -16.05 3.90 -16.60
C ASP A 152 -15.67 3.53 -15.17
N LEU A 153 -14.36 3.46 -14.87
CA LEU A 153 -13.91 3.20 -13.53
C LEU A 153 -14.07 4.43 -12.65
N THR A 154 -14.80 4.25 -11.57
CA THR A 154 -14.94 5.27 -10.52
C THR A 154 -14.09 4.85 -9.33
N PRO A 155 -13.03 5.62 -9.04
CA PRO A 155 -12.18 5.33 -7.90
C PRO A 155 -12.92 5.60 -6.59
N ASP A 156 -12.86 4.65 -5.66
CA ASP A 156 -13.33 4.81 -4.29
C ASP A 156 -12.11 4.96 -3.35
N VAL A 157 -12.23 5.82 -2.36
CA VAL A 157 -11.19 6.01 -1.33
C VAL A 157 -11.02 4.71 -0.53
N GLN A 158 -12.11 4.01 -0.22
CA GLN A 158 -12.07 2.76 0.52
C GLN A 158 -11.38 1.64 -0.26
N ASP A 159 -11.54 1.58 -1.58
CA ASP A 159 -10.83 0.64 -2.43
C ASP A 159 -9.31 0.88 -2.37
N TRP A 160 -8.88 2.14 -2.36
CA TRP A 160 -7.46 2.49 -2.24
C TRP A 160 -6.91 2.16 -0.85
N LEU A 161 -7.64 2.47 0.22
CA LEU A 161 -7.25 2.18 1.60
C LEU A 161 -7.13 0.66 1.84
N THR A 162 -8.06 -0.12 1.30
CA THR A 162 -8.02 -1.58 1.37
C THR A 162 -6.78 -2.12 0.66
N TRP A 163 -6.55 -1.69 -0.58
CA TRP A 163 -5.35 -2.06 -1.34
C TRP A 163 -4.06 -1.65 -0.64
N ALA A 164 -3.99 -0.43 -0.09
CA ALA A 164 -2.81 0.08 0.60
C ALA A 164 -2.44 -0.78 1.82
N LYS A 165 -3.45 -1.23 2.58
CA LYS A 165 -3.27 -2.10 3.75
C LYS A 165 -2.87 -3.52 3.35
N GLU A 166 -3.55 -4.11 2.37
CA GLU A 166 -3.30 -5.49 1.92
C GLU A 166 -1.95 -5.65 1.21
N SER A 167 -1.53 -4.63 0.47
CA SER A 167 -0.24 -4.67 -0.24
C SER A 167 0.97 -4.49 0.67
N GLY A 168 0.78 -3.83 1.82
CA GLY A 168 1.88 -3.41 2.70
C GLY A 168 2.86 -2.42 2.06
N ALA A 169 2.53 -1.89 0.87
CA ALA A 169 3.43 -1.02 0.11
C ALA A 169 3.39 0.45 0.56
N ILE A 170 2.38 0.82 1.33
CA ILE A 170 2.14 2.20 1.77
C ILE A 170 2.40 2.32 3.26
N HIS A 171 3.24 3.27 3.65
CA HIS A 171 3.55 3.55 5.05
C HIS A 171 2.29 3.92 5.84
N GLU A 172 2.19 3.44 7.07
CA GLU A 172 1.02 3.57 7.93
C GLU A 172 0.57 5.03 8.14
N ASN A 173 1.51 5.97 8.26
CA ASN A 173 1.19 7.40 8.40
C ASN A 173 0.43 7.95 7.20
N VAL A 174 0.78 7.51 5.97
CA VAL A 174 0.07 7.92 4.75
C VAL A 174 -1.32 7.30 4.71
N VAL A 175 -1.44 6.01 5.02
CA VAL A 175 -2.74 5.31 5.06
C VAL A 175 -3.68 5.96 6.07
N SER A 176 -3.19 6.20 7.28
CA SER A 176 -3.96 6.79 8.37
C SER A 176 -4.32 8.25 8.10
N PHE A 177 -3.41 9.02 7.48
CA PHE A 177 -3.70 10.39 7.06
C PHE A 177 -4.84 10.43 6.04
N ILE A 178 -4.78 9.62 4.99
CA ILE A 178 -5.80 9.58 3.94
C ILE A 178 -7.13 9.04 4.49
N ALA A 179 -7.11 8.07 5.39
CA ALA A 179 -8.33 7.55 6.03
C ALA A 179 -9.12 8.62 6.80
N GLY A 180 -8.41 9.59 7.40
CA GLY A 180 -9.02 10.73 8.10
C GLY A 180 -9.20 11.98 7.24
N ASN A 181 -8.63 12.03 6.03
CA ASN A 181 -8.54 13.22 5.19
C ASN A 181 -8.62 12.87 3.70
N ASP A 182 -9.69 12.19 3.30
CA ASP A 182 -9.92 11.62 1.97
C ASP A 182 -9.78 12.61 0.81
N LYS A 183 -10.10 13.89 1.06
CA LYS A 183 -9.97 14.99 0.09
C LYS A 183 -8.55 15.16 -0.48
N TRP A 184 -7.53 14.64 0.23
CA TRP A 184 -6.14 14.74 -0.20
C TRP A 184 -5.66 13.55 -1.05
N LEU A 185 -6.50 12.54 -1.27
CA LEU A 185 -6.11 11.37 -2.06
C LEU A 185 -5.98 11.67 -3.55
N ASP A 186 -6.92 12.44 -4.08
CA ASP A 186 -7.00 12.78 -5.50
C ASP A 186 -6.83 14.30 -5.71
N PRO A 187 -6.47 14.76 -6.93
CA PRO A 187 -6.31 16.19 -7.21
C PRO A 187 -7.58 16.99 -6.93
N PRO A 188 -7.45 18.21 -6.41
CA PRO A 188 -8.60 19.09 -6.22
C PRO A 188 -9.26 19.44 -7.57
N LYS A 189 -10.58 19.49 -7.59
CA LYS A 189 -11.33 19.90 -8.79
C LYS A 189 -11.02 21.37 -9.10
N GLY A 190 -10.60 21.65 -10.36
CA GLY A 190 -10.28 23.01 -10.80
C GLY A 190 -8.90 23.53 -10.36
N GLY A 191 -8.01 22.65 -9.90
CA GLY A 191 -6.62 23.01 -9.59
C GLY A 191 -5.82 23.43 -10.83
N ASP A 192 -4.72 24.15 -10.62
CA ASP A 192 -3.78 24.55 -11.67
C ASP A 192 -3.17 23.30 -12.33
N PRO A 193 -3.33 23.10 -13.65
CA PRO A 193 -2.76 21.96 -14.36
C PRO A 193 -1.21 21.90 -14.31
N GLY A 194 -0.54 23.03 -14.07
CA GLY A 194 0.91 23.12 -13.94
C GLY A 194 1.45 22.86 -12.54
N ALA A 195 0.57 22.84 -11.53
CA ALA A 195 0.98 22.64 -10.15
C ALA A 195 1.12 21.16 -9.77
N VAL A 196 2.08 20.85 -8.89
CA VAL A 196 2.17 19.53 -8.26
C VAL A 196 0.94 19.32 -7.39
N SER A 197 0.20 18.26 -7.65
CA SER A 197 -1.05 17.92 -6.96
C SER A 197 -1.02 16.49 -6.42
N PRO A 198 -1.72 16.22 -5.30
CA PRO A 198 -1.82 14.87 -4.78
C PRO A 198 -2.54 13.96 -5.76
N SER A 199 -2.15 12.70 -5.80
CA SER A 199 -2.80 11.62 -6.54
C SER A 199 -2.48 10.29 -5.88
N ARG A 200 -3.25 9.25 -6.16
CA ARG A 200 -3.01 7.89 -5.63
C ARG A 200 -1.59 7.40 -5.92
N ARG A 201 -1.08 7.68 -7.12
CA ARG A 201 0.29 7.37 -7.52
C ARG A 201 1.33 8.21 -6.79
N SER A 202 1.07 9.50 -6.59
CA SER A 202 2.02 10.38 -5.91
C SER A 202 2.15 10.02 -4.42
N TRP A 203 1.06 9.63 -3.77
CA TRP A 203 1.09 9.11 -2.39
C TRP A 203 1.86 7.80 -2.27
N GLU A 204 1.70 6.87 -3.21
CA GLU A 204 2.48 5.63 -3.26
C GLU A 204 3.99 5.93 -3.38
N ARG A 205 4.37 6.80 -4.31
CA ARG A 205 5.76 7.21 -4.51
C ARG A 205 6.32 7.98 -3.33
N LEU A 206 5.55 8.87 -2.74
CA LEU A 206 5.95 9.59 -1.53
C LEU A 206 6.20 8.62 -0.38
N SER A 207 5.27 7.71 -0.14
CA SER A 207 5.41 6.68 0.89
C SER A 207 6.71 5.89 0.73
N TYR A 208 7.00 5.43 -0.48
CA TYR A 208 8.24 4.73 -0.79
C TYR A 208 9.48 5.60 -0.54
N ALA A 209 9.47 6.86 -0.99
CA ALA A 209 10.58 7.79 -0.82
C ALA A 209 10.85 8.12 0.66
N LEU A 210 9.81 8.36 1.45
CA LEU A 210 9.93 8.62 2.90
C LEU A 210 10.48 7.40 3.64
N SER A 211 10.02 6.19 3.29
CA SER A 211 10.51 4.94 3.88
C SER A 211 11.97 4.67 3.50
N LEU A 212 12.34 4.88 2.24
CA LEU A 212 13.73 4.73 1.77
C LEU A 212 14.68 5.72 2.46
N ALA A 213 14.23 6.95 2.69
CA ALA A 213 15.00 7.97 3.40
C ALA A 213 15.01 7.77 4.93
N GLY A 214 14.22 6.83 5.46
CA GLY A 214 14.09 6.58 6.90
C GLY A 214 13.46 7.75 7.68
N VAL A 215 12.66 8.59 7.02
CA VAL A 215 12.09 9.81 7.63
C VAL A 215 10.56 9.80 7.73
N ALA A 216 9.93 8.69 7.43
CA ALA A 216 8.46 8.59 7.37
C ALA A 216 7.76 8.92 8.71
N ASP A 217 8.43 8.74 9.83
CA ASP A 217 7.96 9.03 11.19
C ASP A 217 8.57 10.29 11.81
N THR A 218 9.50 10.96 11.12
CA THR A 218 10.25 12.11 11.62
C THR A 218 9.95 13.38 10.81
N PRO A 219 8.83 14.05 11.08
CA PRO A 219 8.38 15.20 10.28
C PRO A 219 9.35 16.39 10.30
N ASP A 220 10.12 16.53 11.37
CA ASP A 220 11.13 17.59 11.49
C ASP A 220 12.48 17.26 10.83
N ALA A 221 12.63 16.06 10.24
CA ALA A 221 13.81 15.73 9.45
C ALA A 221 13.92 16.59 8.19
N ALA A 222 15.12 17.04 7.85
CA ALA A 222 15.37 17.96 6.74
C ALA A 222 14.84 17.47 5.38
N LEU A 223 14.75 16.15 5.17
CA LEU A 223 14.26 15.54 3.93
C LEU A 223 12.74 15.38 3.88
N PHE A 224 12.02 15.36 5.00
CA PHE A 224 10.59 15.05 5.03
C PHE A 224 9.78 16.05 4.20
N TYR A 225 9.88 17.33 4.52
CA TYR A 225 9.09 18.38 3.88
C TYR A 225 9.37 18.52 2.37
N PRO A 226 10.65 18.57 1.91
CA PRO A 226 10.97 18.63 0.49
C PRO A 226 10.46 17.43 -0.31
N LEU A 227 10.53 16.21 0.24
CA LEU A 227 9.98 15.02 -0.40
C LEU A 227 8.45 15.14 -0.56
N CYS A 228 7.75 15.52 0.49
CA CYS A 228 6.30 15.74 0.42
C CYS A 228 5.96 16.79 -0.64
N LEU A 229 6.64 17.94 -0.62
CA LEU A 229 6.37 19.04 -1.54
C LEU A 229 6.49 18.61 -3.02
N GLY A 230 7.51 17.86 -3.34
CA GLY A 230 7.77 17.38 -4.71
C GLY A 230 6.77 16.35 -5.21
N TYR A 231 6.12 15.59 -4.34
CA TYR A 231 5.17 14.54 -4.74
C TYR A 231 3.70 14.96 -4.64
N VAL A 232 3.32 15.71 -3.61
CA VAL A 232 1.90 15.99 -3.33
C VAL A 232 1.54 17.47 -3.31
N GLY A 233 2.50 18.36 -3.54
CA GLY A 233 2.29 19.79 -3.59
C GLY A 233 2.14 20.45 -2.21
N THR A 234 2.03 21.79 -2.21
CA THR A 234 2.16 22.59 -0.98
C THR A 234 1.06 22.31 0.04
N GLU A 235 -0.20 22.35 -0.37
CA GLU A 235 -1.33 22.22 0.57
C GLU A 235 -1.40 20.84 1.23
N ALA A 236 -1.25 19.77 0.42
CA ALA A 236 -1.23 18.42 0.94
C ALA A 236 -0.01 18.16 1.83
N THR A 237 1.14 18.77 1.51
CA THR A 237 2.35 18.71 2.34
C THR A 237 2.11 19.34 3.71
N ILE A 238 1.55 20.55 3.77
CA ILE A 238 1.25 21.23 5.03
C ILE A 238 0.30 20.37 5.88
N ALA A 239 -0.75 19.84 5.27
CA ALA A 239 -1.73 19.01 5.97
C ALA A 239 -1.11 17.70 6.48
N PHE A 240 -0.32 17.01 5.66
CA PHE A 240 0.32 15.75 6.03
C PHE A 240 1.42 15.93 7.06
N HIS A 241 2.27 16.95 6.90
CA HIS A 241 3.29 17.30 7.88
C HIS A 241 2.68 17.61 9.25
N GLY A 242 1.63 18.46 9.30
CA GLY A 242 0.92 18.75 10.54
C GLY A 242 0.31 17.50 11.17
N TYR A 243 -0.23 16.59 10.36
CA TYR A 243 -0.76 15.32 10.82
C TYR A 243 0.33 14.42 11.43
N VAL A 244 1.47 14.25 10.75
CA VAL A 244 2.59 13.43 11.27
C VAL A 244 3.18 14.05 12.53
N LYS A 245 3.29 15.40 12.61
CA LYS A 245 3.68 16.10 13.86
C LYS A 245 2.73 15.80 15.03
N THR A 246 1.43 15.81 14.79
CA THR A 246 0.45 15.44 15.84
C THR A 246 0.60 13.98 16.28
N ILE A 247 1.03 13.11 15.39
CA ILE A 247 1.36 11.72 15.73
C ILE A 247 2.70 11.64 16.47
N ASP A 248 3.70 12.39 16.07
CA ASP A 248 5.04 12.41 16.69
C ASP A 248 5.04 13.13 18.06
N ALA A 249 4.16 14.12 18.26
CA ALA A 249 3.84 14.69 19.57
C ALA A 249 3.19 13.69 20.55
N GLN A 250 3.30 12.40 20.25
CA GLN A 250 2.56 11.35 20.90
C GLN A 250 3.23 10.85 22.15
N VAL A 251 2.35 10.67 23.10
CA VAL A 251 2.46 9.85 24.30
C VAL A 251 3.86 9.82 24.86
N THR A 252 4.12 10.72 25.76
CA THR A 252 5.34 10.73 26.56
C THR A 252 5.30 9.55 27.55
N GLY A 253 6.46 9.09 28.01
CA GLY A 253 6.52 8.10 29.08
C GLY A 253 5.82 8.58 30.34
N GLU A 254 5.86 9.88 30.62
CA GLU A 254 5.17 10.55 31.70
C GLU A 254 3.64 10.42 31.57
N GLU A 255 3.07 10.76 30.41
CA GLU A 255 1.62 10.64 30.18
C GLU A 255 1.12 9.20 30.35
N ILE A 256 1.92 8.19 29.95
CA ILE A 256 1.55 6.77 30.14
C ILE A 256 1.50 6.44 31.64
N ILE A 257 2.45 6.92 32.41
CA ILE A 257 2.57 6.56 33.83
C ILE A 257 1.68 7.42 34.72
N GLU A 258 1.55 8.72 34.43
CA GLU A 258 0.80 9.64 35.28
C GLU A 258 -0.69 9.78 34.88
N GLN A 259 -1.02 9.65 33.57
CA GLN A 259 -2.33 9.99 33.01
C GLN A 259 -2.78 9.02 31.90
N PHE A 260 -2.67 7.72 32.08
CA PHE A 260 -2.94 6.71 31.06
C PHE A 260 -4.30 6.86 30.38
N ASP A 261 -5.35 7.14 31.14
CA ASP A 261 -6.71 7.28 30.59
C ASP A 261 -6.83 8.40 29.55
N ALA A 262 -6.04 9.47 29.67
CA ALA A 262 -6.01 10.57 28.70
C ALA A 262 -5.38 10.15 27.36
N VAL A 263 -4.42 9.22 27.38
CA VAL A 263 -3.66 8.78 26.20
C VAL A 263 -4.09 7.41 25.66
N LYS A 264 -4.92 6.68 26.39
CA LYS A 264 -5.40 5.34 26.02
C LYS A 264 -5.91 5.24 24.59
N LYS A 265 -6.81 6.18 24.18
CA LYS A 265 -7.35 6.22 22.80
C LYS A 265 -6.30 6.50 21.75
N LYS A 266 -5.21 7.18 22.10
CA LYS A 266 -4.08 7.39 21.19
C LYS A 266 -3.28 6.10 21.04
N ILE A 267 -3.03 5.41 22.16
CA ILE A 267 -2.30 4.14 22.21
C ILE A 267 -3.03 3.04 21.43
N ASP A 268 -4.35 2.95 21.53
CA ASP A 268 -5.17 1.98 20.79
C ASP A 268 -5.07 2.13 19.25
N ARG A 269 -4.60 3.28 18.77
CA ARG A 269 -4.40 3.59 17.34
C ARG A 269 -2.96 3.40 16.87
N LEU A 270 -2.05 3.06 17.78
CA LEU A 270 -0.65 2.86 17.44
C LEU A 270 -0.43 1.47 16.84
N GLY A 271 0.26 1.41 15.71
CA GLY A 271 0.80 0.16 15.17
C GLY A 271 1.94 -0.38 16.04
N GLN A 272 2.32 -1.63 15.78
CA GLN A 272 3.28 -2.39 16.60
C GLN A 272 4.63 -1.68 16.78
N GLU A 273 5.14 -1.02 15.74
CA GLU A 273 6.40 -0.28 15.77
C GLU A 273 6.32 0.95 16.69
N LYS A 274 5.23 1.72 16.62
CA LYS A 274 5.01 2.88 17.49
C LYS A 274 4.70 2.49 18.93
N LEU A 275 4.08 1.34 19.16
CA LEU A 275 3.94 0.77 20.50
C LEU A 275 5.30 0.44 21.11
N ASN A 276 6.27 -0.06 20.33
CA ASN A 276 7.65 -0.26 20.81
C ASN A 276 8.31 1.05 21.24
N ILE A 277 8.14 2.14 20.46
CA ILE A 277 8.66 3.47 20.81
C ILE A 277 7.98 3.99 22.09
N ALA A 278 6.68 3.82 22.23
CA ALA A 278 5.94 4.19 23.45
C ALA A 278 6.44 3.40 24.67
N ILE A 279 6.72 2.11 24.50
CA ILE A 279 7.32 1.25 25.53
C ILE A 279 8.72 1.76 25.93
N GLU A 280 9.54 2.17 24.97
CA GLU A 280 10.87 2.75 25.24
C GLU A 280 10.77 4.05 26.01
N LYS A 281 9.95 4.99 25.56
CA LYS A 281 9.71 6.26 26.24
C LYS A 281 9.20 6.05 27.67
N MET A 282 8.27 5.12 27.85
CA MET A 282 7.73 4.77 29.16
C MET A 282 8.80 4.14 30.07
N ALA A 283 9.56 3.18 29.56
CA ALA A 283 10.62 2.54 30.32
C ALA A 283 11.72 3.53 30.70
N ASP A 284 12.09 4.42 29.79
CA ASP A 284 13.04 5.50 30.02
C ASP A 284 12.56 6.47 31.11
N TYR A 285 11.30 6.90 31.05
CA TYR A 285 10.72 7.77 32.07
C TYR A 285 10.77 7.12 33.46
N VAL A 286 10.26 5.88 33.55
CA VAL A 286 10.22 5.12 34.82
C VAL A 286 11.63 4.91 35.38
N THR A 287 12.56 4.47 34.55
CA THR A 287 13.92 4.13 35.00
C THR A 287 14.80 5.33 35.34
N LYS A 288 14.55 6.50 34.74
CA LYS A 288 15.34 7.72 34.98
C LYS A 288 14.75 8.58 36.08
N ASN A 289 13.42 8.61 36.26
CA ASN A 289 12.75 9.57 37.12
C ASN A 289 12.13 8.96 38.39
N LEU A 290 11.95 7.63 38.43
CA LEU A 290 11.25 6.98 39.54
C LEU A 290 12.14 5.98 40.24
N THR A 291 12.09 5.95 41.59
CA THR A 291 12.71 4.94 42.43
C THR A 291 11.72 3.84 42.85
N THR A 292 10.44 4.18 42.91
CA THR A 292 9.32 3.28 43.17
C THR A 292 8.07 3.82 42.45
N LEU A 293 7.07 2.97 42.26
CA LEU A 293 5.78 3.39 41.70
C LEU A 293 4.77 3.61 42.85
N ASN A 294 4.12 4.76 42.83
CA ASN A 294 2.95 4.99 43.68
C ASN A 294 1.73 4.21 43.14
N GLU A 295 0.62 4.23 43.87
CA GLU A 295 -0.58 3.45 43.54
C GLU A 295 -1.19 3.85 42.18
N ASN A 296 -1.22 5.15 41.86
CA ASN A 296 -1.75 5.64 40.59
C ASN A 296 -0.86 5.25 39.40
N GLN A 297 0.44 5.46 39.51
CA GLN A 297 1.45 5.07 38.54
C GLN A 297 1.43 3.57 38.27
N GLY A 298 1.29 2.75 39.33
CA GLY A 298 1.18 1.30 39.23
C GLY A 298 -0.09 0.85 38.50
N LYS A 299 -1.25 1.47 38.79
CA LYS A 299 -2.51 1.22 38.08
C LYS A 299 -2.40 1.59 36.60
N ASN A 300 -1.83 2.75 36.29
CA ASN A 300 -1.62 3.20 34.91
C ASN A 300 -0.67 2.28 34.15
N LEU A 301 0.45 1.89 34.74
CA LEU A 301 1.36 0.92 34.15
C LEU A 301 0.66 -0.42 33.87
N ARG A 302 -0.10 -0.93 34.81
CA ARG A 302 -0.87 -2.17 34.65
C ARG A 302 -1.88 -2.05 33.51
N ALA A 303 -2.63 -0.93 33.44
CA ALA A 303 -3.57 -0.67 32.37
C ALA A 303 -2.88 -0.60 31.00
N PHE A 304 -1.76 0.10 30.91
CA PHE A 304 -0.95 0.14 29.68
C PHE A 304 -0.48 -1.26 29.25
N MET A 305 0.08 -2.03 30.16
CA MET A 305 0.53 -3.40 29.88
C MET A 305 -0.60 -4.30 29.38
N GLN A 306 -1.82 -4.14 29.87
CA GLN A 306 -2.99 -4.91 29.42
C GLN A 306 -3.42 -4.57 27.97
N HIS A 307 -3.13 -3.35 27.51
CA HIS A 307 -3.40 -2.90 26.13
C HIS A 307 -2.34 -3.40 25.13
N LEU A 308 -1.19 -3.84 25.59
CA LEU A 308 -0.14 -4.33 24.71
C LEU A 308 -0.44 -5.77 24.23
N PRO A 309 -0.07 -6.14 22.98
CA PRO A 309 0.05 -7.52 22.54
C PRO A 309 0.94 -8.34 23.47
N ALA A 310 0.69 -9.65 23.59
CA ALA A 310 1.40 -10.54 24.51
C ALA A 310 2.93 -10.46 24.37
N GLU A 311 3.43 -10.44 23.15
CA GLU A 311 4.86 -10.35 22.82
C GLU A 311 5.48 -9.05 23.35
N LEU A 312 4.78 -7.93 23.22
CA LEU A 312 5.24 -6.62 23.66
C LEU A 312 5.20 -6.45 25.19
N ARG A 313 4.31 -7.16 25.90
CA ARG A 313 4.27 -7.17 27.37
C ARG A 313 5.56 -7.68 27.98
N VAL A 314 6.09 -8.77 27.43
CA VAL A 314 7.36 -9.37 27.87
C VAL A 314 8.52 -8.42 27.62
N SER A 315 8.57 -7.79 26.44
CA SER A 315 9.59 -6.79 26.12
C SER A 315 9.53 -5.57 27.04
N ALA A 316 8.35 -5.03 27.29
CA ALA A 316 8.14 -3.89 28.20
C ALA A 316 8.59 -4.22 29.63
N TRP A 317 8.20 -5.38 30.14
CA TRP A 317 8.62 -5.83 31.47
C TRP A 317 10.14 -6.00 31.57
N SER A 318 10.76 -6.63 30.59
CA SER A 318 12.23 -6.82 30.53
C SER A 318 12.98 -5.48 30.59
N LYS A 319 12.51 -4.47 29.82
CA LYS A 319 13.10 -3.12 29.80
C LYS A 319 12.96 -2.41 31.17
N LEU A 320 11.81 -2.55 31.84
CA LEU A 320 11.57 -1.95 33.14
C LEU A 320 12.37 -2.59 34.28
N THR A 321 12.76 -3.86 34.16
CA THR A 321 13.45 -4.63 35.17
C THR A 321 14.95 -4.80 34.90
N ALA A 322 15.45 -4.28 33.77
CA ALA A 322 16.86 -4.45 33.33
C ALA A 322 17.90 -3.68 34.15
N GLY A 323 17.55 -3.01 35.22
CA GLY A 323 18.45 -2.18 36.01
C GLY A 323 19.00 -2.90 37.26
N GLY A 324 20.06 -3.63 37.18
CA GLY A 324 20.86 -4.23 38.27
C GLY A 324 20.44 -4.02 39.75
N VAL A 325 21.32 -4.32 40.70
CA VAL A 325 21.05 -4.22 42.15
C VAL A 325 20.64 -2.81 42.60
N GLU A 326 21.11 -1.77 41.89
CA GLU A 326 20.83 -0.36 42.19
C GLU A 326 19.36 0.02 41.98
N LYS A 327 18.60 -0.74 41.18
CA LYS A 327 17.17 -0.50 40.88
C LYS A 327 16.24 -1.58 41.46
N LEU A 328 16.67 -2.29 42.46
CA LEU A 328 15.94 -3.42 43.06
C LEU A 328 14.55 -3.01 43.58
N GLU A 329 14.42 -1.84 44.21
CA GLU A 329 13.14 -1.36 44.76
C GLU A 329 12.16 -0.97 43.64
N LEU A 330 12.64 -0.38 42.57
CA LEU A 330 11.82 -0.11 41.37
C LEU A 330 11.37 -1.42 40.73
N ALA A 331 12.28 -2.38 40.55
CA ALA A 331 11.96 -3.69 39.97
C ALA A 331 10.91 -4.44 40.79
N LYS A 332 10.99 -4.42 42.13
CA LYS A 332 9.98 -4.98 43.05
C LYS A 332 8.63 -4.29 42.87
N SER A 333 8.61 -2.95 42.77
CA SER A 333 7.43 -2.15 42.58
C SER A 333 6.77 -2.45 41.22
N VAL A 334 7.54 -2.51 40.13
CA VAL A 334 7.05 -2.90 38.79
C VAL A 334 6.51 -4.32 38.81
N HIS A 335 7.22 -5.26 39.44
CA HIS A 335 6.79 -6.65 39.55
C HIS A 335 5.42 -6.78 40.22
N LYS A 336 5.20 -6.06 41.32
CA LYS A 336 3.90 -6.02 42.03
C LYS A 336 2.73 -5.72 41.11
N TRP A 337 2.90 -4.80 40.16
CA TRP A 337 1.81 -4.32 39.29
C TRP A 337 1.68 -5.09 37.97
N CYS A 338 2.75 -5.71 37.48
CA CYS A 338 2.79 -6.36 36.15
C CYS A 338 2.67 -7.88 36.19
N VAL A 339 2.91 -8.53 37.35
CA VAL A 339 2.97 -10.00 37.50
C VAL A 339 1.74 -10.71 36.92
N GLU A 340 0.54 -10.24 37.24
CA GLU A 340 -0.68 -10.90 36.77
C GLU A 340 -0.83 -10.89 35.25
N GLY A 341 -0.42 -9.80 34.60
CA GLY A 341 -0.47 -9.68 33.14
C GLY A 341 0.55 -10.55 32.42
N ILE A 342 1.68 -10.83 33.09
CA ILE A 342 2.78 -11.63 32.54
C ILE A 342 2.53 -13.12 32.75
N LEU A 343 2.04 -13.53 33.90
CA LEU A 343 1.72 -14.93 34.18
C LEU A 343 0.67 -15.48 33.22
N ASN A 344 -0.32 -14.66 32.84
CA ASN A 344 -1.31 -15.04 31.83
C ASN A 344 -0.71 -15.28 30.41
N VAL A 345 0.40 -14.61 30.08
CA VAL A 345 1.13 -14.85 28.81
C VAL A 345 1.83 -16.21 28.81
N PHE A 346 2.28 -16.68 29.97
CA PHE A 346 2.94 -17.97 30.13
C PHE A 346 1.98 -19.12 30.47
N GLY A 347 0.65 -18.87 30.50
CA GLY A 347 -0.35 -19.92 30.80
C GLY A 347 -0.28 -20.44 32.26
N ILE A 348 0.30 -19.66 33.18
CA ILE A 348 0.40 -20.02 34.59
C ILE A 348 -0.84 -19.49 35.32
N ASP A 349 -1.77 -20.38 35.62
CA ASP A 349 -3.00 -20.04 36.35
C ASP A 349 -2.72 -19.90 37.85
N LYS A 350 -3.46 -18.99 38.55
CA LYS A 350 -3.30 -18.71 39.99
C LYS A 350 -3.74 -19.86 40.91
N GLY A 351 -3.99 -21.05 40.38
CA GLY A 351 -4.58 -22.18 41.08
C GLY A 351 -3.63 -23.03 41.90
N ASP A 352 -2.33 -22.93 41.73
CA ASP A 352 -1.40 -23.86 42.40
C ASP A 352 -0.53 -23.17 43.46
N LYS A 353 -0.99 -23.26 44.72
CA LYS A 353 -0.16 -23.00 45.91
C LYS A 353 0.76 -24.20 46.14
N GLY A 354 1.78 -24.33 45.29
CA GLY A 354 2.83 -25.35 45.44
C GLY A 354 4.19 -24.73 45.22
N VAL A 355 4.96 -24.60 46.25
CA VAL A 355 6.38 -24.34 46.19
C VAL A 355 7.02 -25.46 45.40
N GLY A 356 7.31 -25.24 44.12
CA GLY A 356 7.91 -26.21 43.22
C GLY A 356 9.28 -25.74 42.73
N GLN A 357 10.28 -26.49 43.06
CA GLN A 357 11.71 -26.36 42.71
C GLN A 357 11.87 -26.17 41.18
N ALA A 358 12.84 -25.32 40.80
CA ALA A 358 13.24 -25.12 39.41
C ALA A 358 13.63 -26.44 38.74
N PRO A 359 13.27 -26.70 37.48
CA PRO A 359 13.70 -27.91 36.79
C PRO A 359 15.18 -27.85 36.47
N LEU A 360 15.93 -28.79 37.02
CA LEU A 360 17.32 -29.08 36.70
C LEU A 360 17.46 -29.47 35.21
N VAL A 361 18.25 -28.73 34.49
CA VAL A 361 18.65 -29.05 33.13
C VAL A 361 19.46 -30.35 33.13
N GLN A 362 18.87 -31.46 32.72
CA GLN A 362 19.61 -32.72 32.48
C GLN A 362 20.44 -32.57 31.19
N LYS A 363 21.76 -32.53 31.37
CA LYS A 363 22.73 -32.76 30.29
C LYS A 363 22.58 -34.21 29.80
N LYS A 364 22.10 -34.42 28.59
CA LYS A 364 22.27 -35.72 27.91
C LYS A 364 23.71 -35.86 27.44
N SER A 365 24.47 -36.74 28.10
CA SER A 365 25.76 -37.27 27.62
C SER A 365 25.50 -38.22 26.45
N LYS A 366 26.26 -38.02 25.38
CA LYS A 366 26.36 -38.97 24.25
C LYS A 366 27.07 -40.24 24.71
N LYS A 367 26.52 -41.35 24.35
CA LYS A 367 27.27 -42.56 23.92
C LYS A 367 26.76 -42.95 22.54
#